data_a9f4524ac78060d7169bca238ab2574e
#
_entry.id   a9f4524ac78060d7169bca238ab2574e
#
_cell.length_a   1.000
_cell.length_b   1.000
_cell.length_c   1.000
_cell.angle_alpha   90.00
_cell.angle_beta   90.00
_cell.angle_gamma   90.00
#
_symmetry.space_group_name_H-M   'P 1'
#
loop_
_entity.id
_entity.type
_entity.pdbx_description
1 polymer ?
#
loop_
_entity_poly.entity_id
_entity_poly.type
_entity_poly.pdbx_seq_one_letter_code
_entity_poly.pdbx_strand_id
1 'polypeptide(L)'
;MNEATLEFIRIHADEDVRQLAFLGKKHPEVDMAYALDQIAGRQKARVKIPSWASIDGIVYPPHISMEQCSSEQTARYKARIAGNGEKIVDLTAGFGVDMAFMSAGFKQAVHVEMQPQLCAISSENYKHLGLNHVQVVCSDGVGYLHQMEHADLIFIDPARRDQHGARTYGIADCTPNVLEIIDEMLQKADRVMIKLSPMLDWQKTVADVGNVSQVHIVSVGNECKELLLEVKNGKGEKVKVFCVNDDQVFSYEIGELHPLTPSPLHPFTLSPLHSFTFLYEPNASVMKAGCFNLISHRFGITQPDANSHLFLSDKLVEGFPGRGFVIERVSTMNKRELKEALAGIDKANVAVRNFPLSVADLRKRLKLKDGGDVYIFATTDAKKGHLVMVCRKIS
;
A
#
# COMPACT_ATOMS: atom_id res chain seq x y z
N MET A 1 3.70 -4.57 -36.17
CA MET A 1 2.56 -3.66 -35.97
C MET A 1 2.42 -2.82 -37.24
N ASN A 2 1.17 -2.60 -37.73
CA ASN A 2 0.97 -1.81 -38.93
C ASN A 2 0.80 -0.31 -38.61
N GLU A 3 1.03 0.56 -39.59
CA GLU A 3 0.98 2.02 -39.44
C GLU A 3 -0.41 2.53 -39.06
N ALA A 4 -1.48 1.92 -39.60
CA ALA A 4 -2.87 2.29 -39.30
C ALA A 4 -3.21 2.10 -37.82
N THR A 5 -2.71 1.03 -37.19
CA THR A 5 -2.91 0.78 -35.76
C THR A 5 -2.15 1.81 -34.90
N LEU A 6 -0.93 2.18 -35.27
CA LEU A 6 -0.16 3.20 -34.55
C LEU A 6 -0.84 4.57 -34.65
N GLU A 7 -1.30 4.93 -35.82
CA GLU A 7 -2.00 6.21 -36.06
C GLU A 7 -3.33 6.26 -35.28
N PHE A 8 -4.09 5.15 -35.26
CA PHE A 8 -5.31 5.04 -34.46
C PHE A 8 -5.03 5.27 -32.97
N ILE A 9 -3.99 4.63 -32.41
CA ILE A 9 -3.58 4.82 -31.01
C ILE A 9 -3.24 6.28 -30.74
N ARG A 10 -2.51 6.93 -31.65
CA ARG A 10 -2.08 8.33 -31.52
C ARG A 10 -3.26 9.29 -31.51
N ILE A 11 -4.21 9.13 -32.45
CA ILE A 11 -5.39 10.01 -32.60
C ILE A 11 -6.33 9.87 -31.41
N HIS A 12 -6.56 8.62 -30.94
CA HIS A 12 -7.58 8.31 -29.94
C HIS A 12 -7.02 8.12 -28.52
N ALA A 13 -5.81 8.61 -28.24
CA ALA A 13 -5.07 8.36 -26.97
C ALA A 13 -5.83 8.81 -25.71
N ASP A 14 -6.73 9.79 -25.83
CA ASP A 14 -7.47 10.38 -24.70
C ASP A 14 -8.95 10.01 -24.67
N GLU A 15 -9.41 9.19 -25.62
CA GLU A 15 -10.82 8.82 -25.74
C GLU A 15 -11.17 7.61 -24.85
N ASP A 16 -12.46 7.46 -24.52
CA ASP A 16 -12.95 6.32 -23.77
C ASP A 16 -12.84 5.03 -24.58
N VAL A 17 -12.00 4.11 -24.14
CA VAL A 17 -11.74 2.83 -24.80
C VAL A 17 -13.00 1.99 -25.01
N ARG A 18 -14.05 2.15 -24.18
CA ARG A 18 -15.34 1.45 -24.35
C ARG A 18 -16.07 1.96 -25.57
N GLN A 19 -15.97 3.26 -25.87
CA GLN A 19 -16.57 3.86 -27.07
C GLN A 19 -15.76 3.47 -28.31
N LEU A 20 -14.43 3.48 -28.22
CA LEU A 20 -13.55 3.08 -29.32
C LEU A 20 -13.78 1.63 -29.76
N ALA A 21 -14.11 0.71 -28.84
CA ALA A 21 -14.39 -0.68 -29.16
C ALA A 21 -15.52 -0.84 -30.21
N PHE A 22 -16.50 0.08 -30.28
CA PHE A 22 -17.57 0.06 -31.28
C PHE A 22 -17.10 0.49 -32.66
N LEU A 23 -15.93 1.11 -32.78
CA LEU A 23 -15.38 1.56 -34.06
C LEU A 23 -14.69 0.45 -34.86
N GLY A 24 -14.46 -0.74 -34.29
CA GLY A 24 -13.71 -1.84 -34.90
C GLY A 24 -14.22 -2.23 -36.30
N LYS A 25 -15.54 -2.20 -36.52
CA LYS A 25 -16.12 -2.48 -37.86
C LYS A 25 -15.81 -1.40 -38.89
N LYS A 26 -15.52 -0.17 -38.48
CA LYS A 26 -15.22 0.98 -39.36
C LYS A 26 -13.72 1.07 -39.70
N HIS A 27 -12.87 0.39 -38.96
CA HIS A 27 -11.41 0.39 -39.10
C HIS A 27 -10.88 -1.05 -39.22
N PRO A 28 -11.22 -1.80 -40.28
CA PRO A 28 -10.81 -3.19 -40.43
C PRO A 28 -9.28 -3.37 -40.59
N GLU A 29 -8.55 -2.29 -40.96
CA GLU A 29 -7.12 -2.23 -41.08
C GLU A 29 -6.37 -2.14 -39.72
N VAL A 30 -7.11 -1.77 -38.65
CA VAL A 30 -6.57 -1.56 -37.29
C VAL A 30 -6.65 -2.86 -36.48
N ASP A 31 -5.55 -3.27 -35.87
CA ASP A 31 -5.59 -4.26 -34.79
C ASP A 31 -6.26 -3.61 -33.57
N MET A 32 -7.58 -3.68 -33.54
CA MET A 32 -8.38 -2.98 -32.54
C MET A 32 -8.11 -3.49 -31.12
N ALA A 33 -7.92 -4.80 -30.94
CA ALA A 33 -7.64 -5.35 -29.62
C ALA A 33 -6.35 -4.77 -29.04
N TYR A 34 -5.29 -4.79 -29.82
CA TYR A 34 -4.01 -4.21 -29.44
C TYR A 34 -4.13 -2.68 -29.21
N ALA A 35 -4.80 -1.96 -30.12
CA ALA A 35 -4.96 -0.51 -29.99
C ALA A 35 -5.67 -0.11 -28.69
N LEU A 36 -6.72 -0.81 -28.32
CA LEU A 36 -7.47 -0.56 -27.09
C LEU A 36 -6.62 -0.85 -25.85
N ASP A 37 -5.86 -1.95 -25.86
CA ASP A 37 -4.94 -2.26 -24.76
C ASP A 37 -3.86 -1.18 -24.59
N GLN A 38 -3.29 -0.66 -25.69
CA GLN A 38 -2.28 0.41 -25.62
C GLN A 38 -2.87 1.73 -25.11
N ILE A 39 -4.05 2.12 -25.61
CA ILE A 39 -4.74 3.35 -25.18
C ILE A 39 -5.10 3.25 -23.69
N ALA A 40 -5.77 2.16 -23.28
CA ALA A 40 -6.13 1.91 -21.88
C ALA A 40 -4.89 1.87 -20.97
N GLY A 41 -3.85 1.17 -21.40
CA GLY A 41 -2.59 1.04 -20.69
C GLY A 41 -1.93 2.40 -20.46
N ARG A 42 -1.85 3.26 -21.50
CA ARG A 42 -1.28 4.60 -21.40
C ARG A 42 -2.11 5.51 -20.48
N GLN A 43 -3.43 5.47 -20.59
CA GLN A 43 -4.32 6.24 -19.71
C GLN A 43 -4.14 5.83 -18.25
N LYS A 44 -4.05 4.54 -17.96
CA LYS A 44 -3.78 4.02 -16.63
C LYS A 44 -2.38 4.40 -16.13
N ALA A 45 -1.38 4.33 -17.00
CA ALA A 45 0.00 4.67 -16.69
C ALA A 45 0.18 6.14 -16.30
N ARG A 46 -0.58 7.07 -16.87
CA ARG A 46 -0.56 8.50 -16.49
C ARG A 46 -0.79 8.71 -14.99
N VAL A 47 -1.56 7.85 -14.35
CA VAL A 47 -1.81 7.90 -12.91
C VAL A 47 -0.90 6.96 -12.13
N LYS A 48 -0.66 5.76 -12.66
CA LYS A 48 0.03 4.68 -11.93
C LYS A 48 1.55 4.73 -12.07
N ILE A 49 2.04 5.08 -13.28
CA ILE A 49 3.48 5.13 -13.64
C ILE A 49 3.70 6.34 -14.55
N PRO A 50 3.51 7.58 -14.05
CA PRO A 50 3.52 8.80 -14.87
C PRO A 50 4.82 9.01 -15.64
N SER A 51 5.96 8.61 -15.10
CA SER A 51 7.24 8.72 -15.81
C SER A 51 7.28 7.87 -17.10
N TRP A 52 6.64 6.69 -17.12
CA TRP A 52 6.57 5.85 -18.31
C TRP A 52 5.57 6.39 -19.33
N ALA A 53 4.45 6.94 -18.87
CA ALA A 53 3.43 7.50 -19.74
C ALA A 53 3.92 8.69 -20.60
N SER A 54 5.02 9.34 -20.19
CA SER A 54 5.66 10.44 -20.90
C SER A 54 6.70 10.00 -21.94
N ILE A 55 7.02 8.70 -21.99
CA ILE A 55 8.03 8.14 -22.92
C ILE A 55 7.32 7.51 -24.10
N ASP A 56 7.72 7.94 -25.32
CA ASP A 56 7.22 7.32 -26.53
C ASP A 56 7.83 5.92 -26.74
N GLY A 57 7.03 5.03 -27.30
CA GLY A 57 7.45 3.66 -27.59
C GLY A 57 7.23 2.67 -26.46
N ILE A 58 6.80 3.11 -25.28
CA ILE A 58 6.40 2.18 -24.19
C ILE A 58 5.20 1.33 -24.65
N VAL A 59 5.35 0.03 -24.54
CA VAL A 59 4.31 -0.97 -24.83
C VAL A 59 3.66 -1.39 -23.52
N TYR A 60 2.32 -1.29 -23.47
CA TYR A 60 1.55 -1.66 -22.28
C TYR A 60 1.04 -3.09 -22.39
N PRO A 61 1.06 -3.87 -21.30
CA PRO A 61 0.55 -5.22 -21.28
C PRO A 61 -0.99 -5.23 -21.20
N PRO A 62 -1.63 -6.40 -21.37
CA PRO A 62 -3.06 -6.56 -21.15
C PRO A 62 -3.52 -5.97 -19.81
N HIS A 63 -4.76 -5.52 -19.77
CA HIS A 63 -5.37 -4.79 -18.65
C HIS A 63 -5.08 -5.41 -17.26
N ILE A 64 -5.14 -6.74 -17.13
CA ILE A 64 -4.94 -7.43 -15.85
C ILE A 64 -3.53 -7.20 -15.29
N SER A 65 -2.50 -7.28 -16.15
CA SER A 65 -1.11 -7.04 -15.76
C SER A 65 -0.87 -5.56 -15.39
N MET A 66 -1.56 -4.63 -16.08
CA MET A 66 -1.55 -3.21 -15.72
C MET A 66 -2.20 -2.94 -14.35
N GLU A 67 -3.27 -3.67 -13.99
CA GLU A 67 -3.91 -3.55 -12.67
C GLU A 67 -3.00 -4.09 -11.56
N GLN A 68 -2.32 -5.19 -11.80
CA GLN A 68 -1.51 -5.89 -10.80
C GLN A 68 -0.12 -5.29 -10.59
N CYS A 69 0.46 -4.62 -11.58
CA CYS A 69 1.80 -4.03 -11.43
C CYS A 69 1.84 -2.96 -10.32
N SER A 70 3.03 -2.69 -9.82
CA SER A 70 3.26 -1.63 -8.84
C SER A 70 2.96 -0.24 -9.40
N SER A 71 2.61 0.70 -8.52
CA SER A 71 2.65 2.13 -8.86
C SER A 71 4.09 2.63 -8.87
N GLU A 72 4.34 3.72 -9.57
CA GLU A 72 5.66 4.38 -9.56
C GLU A 72 6.11 4.71 -8.14
N GLN A 73 5.18 5.19 -7.30
CA GLN A 73 5.49 5.56 -5.92
C GLN A 73 5.98 4.35 -5.10
N THR A 74 5.29 3.20 -5.19
CA THR A 74 5.70 2.00 -4.47
C THR A 74 6.96 1.38 -5.08
N ALA A 75 7.17 1.45 -6.40
CA ALA A 75 8.38 0.99 -7.05
C ALA A 75 9.61 1.84 -6.67
N ARG A 76 9.46 3.16 -6.60
CA ARG A 76 10.52 4.06 -6.10
C ARG A 76 10.84 3.81 -4.62
N TYR A 77 9.84 3.47 -3.81
CA TYR A 77 10.06 3.07 -2.42
C TYR A 77 10.91 1.79 -2.37
N LYS A 78 10.55 0.75 -3.13
CA LYS A 78 11.34 -0.49 -3.24
C LYS A 78 12.76 -0.24 -3.72
N ALA A 79 12.95 0.60 -4.72
CA ALA A 79 14.29 0.98 -5.20
C ALA A 79 15.15 1.61 -4.10
N ARG A 80 14.55 2.48 -3.27
CA ARG A 80 15.25 3.12 -2.14
C ARG A 80 15.72 2.10 -1.10
N ILE A 81 14.89 1.10 -0.74
CA ILE A 81 15.27 0.07 0.22
C ILE A 81 16.15 -1.03 -0.39
N ALA A 82 16.02 -1.30 -1.69
CA ALA A 82 16.94 -2.19 -2.41
C ALA A 82 18.39 -1.67 -2.36
N GLY A 83 18.57 -0.35 -2.41
CA GLY A 83 19.89 0.28 -2.33
C GLY A 83 20.72 0.06 -3.59
N ASN A 84 22.01 -0.19 -3.40
CA ASN A 84 22.97 -0.35 -4.48
C ASN A 84 23.74 -1.67 -4.33
N GLY A 85 24.21 -2.23 -5.44
CA GLY A 85 24.97 -3.47 -5.46
C GLY A 85 25.52 -3.82 -6.84
N GLU A 86 26.10 -4.99 -6.95
CA GLU A 86 26.60 -5.54 -8.22
C GLU A 86 25.45 -6.15 -9.02
N LYS A 87 24.64 -7.03 -8.38
CA LYS A 87 23.63 -7.83 -9.09
C LYS A 87 22.32 -7.93 -8.31
N ILE A 88 21.20 -7.63 -9.00
CA ILE A 88 19.84 -7.87 -8.53
C ILE A 88 19.14 -8.87 -9.45
N VAL A 89 18.33 -9.76 -8.88
CA VAL A 89 17.48 -10.70 -9.61
C VAL A 89 16.05 -10.59 -9.13
N ASP A 90 15.09 -10.36 -10.04
CA ASP A 90 13.66 -10.47 -9.78
C ASP A 90 13.15 -11.79 -10.37
N LEU A 91 12.70 -12.71 -9.51
CA LEU A 91 12.25 -14.04 -9.90
C LEU A 91 10.82 -14.10 -10.46
N THR A 92 10.07 -12.98 -10.36
CA THR A 92 8.63 -12.89 -10.70
C THR A 92 8.29 -11.55 -11.32
N ALA A 93 9.12 -11.09 -12.25
CA ALA A 93 9.20 -9.69 -12.63
C ALA A 93 7.95 -9.12 -13.36
N GLY A 94 7.12 -9.96 -13.98
CA GLY A 94 5.87 -9.54 -14.60
C GLY A 94 6.07 -8.49 -15.69
N PHE A 95 5.34 -7.36 -15.57
CA PHE A 95 5.50 -6.20 -16.46
C PHE A 95 6.82 -5.44 -16.25
N GLY A 96 7.54 -5.70 -15.15
CA GLY A 96 8.89 -5.18 -14.93
C GLY A 96 8.97 -3.78 -14.31
N VAL A 97 7.87 -3.24 -13.75
CA VAL A 97 7.90 -1.90 -13.12
C VAL A 97 8.85 -1.87 -11.94
N ASP A 98 8.75 -2.83 -11.02
CA ASP A 98 9.62 -2.88 -9.84
C ASP A 98 11.10 -3.02 -10.23
N MET A 99 11.40 -3.95 -11.15
CA MET A 99 12.75 -4.14 -11.66
C MET A 99 13.30 -2.87 -12.32
N ALA A 100 12.51 -2.17 -13.12
CA ALA A 100 12.97 -0.96 -13.81
C ALA A 100 13.46 0.12 -12.83
N PHE A 101 12.78 0.30 -11.68
CA PHE A 101 13.19 1.27 -10.67
C PHE A 101 14.33 0.76 -9.79
N MET A 102 14.29 -0.51 -9.37
CA MET A 102 15.32 -1.09 -8.50
C MET A 102 16.66 -1.26 -9.23
N SER A 103 16.65 -1.60 -10.53
CA SER A 103 17.86 -1.85 -11.31
C SER A 103 18.80 -0.66 -11.36
N ALA A 104 18.31 0.57 -11.21
CA ALA A 104 19.13 1.77 -11.23
C ALA A 104 20.24 1.79 -10.16
N GLY A 105 20.09 1.02 -9.07
CA GLY A 105 21.10 0.87 -8.03
C GLY A 105 22.12 -0.25 -8.28
N PHE A 106 21.99 -1.02 -9.36
CA PHE A 106 22.81 -2.22 -9.58
C PHE A 106 23.52 -2.17 -10.93
N LYS A 107 24.71 -2.79 -10.99
CA LYS A 107 25.47 -2.88 -12.26
C LYS A 107 24.87 -3.92 -13.21
N GLN A 108 24.28 -4.96 -12.66
CA GLN A 108 23.60 -6.02 -13.40
C GLN A 108 22.22 -6.26 -12.81
N ALA A 109 21.23 -6.43 -13.65
CA ALA A 109 19.87 -6.73 -13.23
C ALA A 109 19.28 -7.85 -14.11
N VAL A 110 18.62 -8.81 -13.48
CA VAL A 110 18.00 -9.92 -14.18
C VAL A 110 16.51 -9.95 -13.88
N HIS A 111 15.71 -9.77 -14.92
CA HIS A 111 14.27 -9.87 -14.93
C HIS A 111 13.86 -11.26 -15.38
N VAL A 112 13.32 -12.09 -14.46
CA VAL A 112 12.82 -13.42 -14.79
C VAL A 112 11.29 -13.40 -14.83
N GLU A 113 10.74 -13.85 -15.95
CA GLU A 113 9.28 -13.91 -16.16
C GLU A 113 8.94 -15.13 -17.01
N MET A 114 7.88 -15.87 -16.65
CA MET A 114 7.51 -17.10 -17.34
C MET A 114 6.64 -16.87 -18.58
N GLN A 115 5.96 -15.73 -18.68
CA GLN A 115 5.05 -15.41 -19.79
C GLN A 115 5.83 -14.78 -20.95
N PRO A 116 5.95 -15.44 -22.13
CA PRO A 116 6.74 -14.90 -23.26
C PRO A 116 6.28 -13.51 -23.74
N GLN A 117 4.97 -13.24 -23.64
CA GLN A 117 4.41 -11.93 -24.01
C GLN A 117 4.94 -10.82 -23.09
N LEU A 118 4.97 -11.04 -21.78
CA LEU A 118 5.49 -10.06 -20.82
C LEU A 118 7.00 -9.90 -20.97
N CYS A 119 7.74 -10.98 -21.22
CA CYS A 119 9.18 -10.93 -21.52
C CYS A 119 9.47 -10.03 -22.73
N ALA A 120 8.72 -10.19 -23.83
CA ALA A 120 8.89 -9.38 -25.03
C ALA A 120 8.57 -7.89 -24.76
N ILE A 121 7.49 -7.60 -24.06
CA ILE A 121 7.08 -6.24 -23.67
C ILE A 121 8.16 -5.59 -22.79
N SER A 122 8.61 -6.27 -21.74
CA SER A 122 9.59 -5.73 -20.80
C SER A 122 10.94 -5.50 -21.48
N SER A 123 11.38 -6.43 -22.35
CA SER A 123 12.62 -6.29 -23.13
C SER A 123 12.59 -5.04 -24.03
N GLU A 124 11.46 -4.76 -24.67
CA GLU A 124 11.32 -3.56 -25.52
C GLU A 124 11.26 -2.28 -24.66
N ASN A 125 10.50 -2.31 -23.58
CA ASN A 125 10.38 -1.16 -22.68
C ASN A 125 11.70 -0.77 -22.04
N TYR A 126 12.52 -1.74 -21.63
CA TYR A 126 13.85 -1.43 -21.05
C TYR A 126 14.77 -0.69 -22.01
N LYS A 127 14.67 -0.94 -23.33
CA LYS A 127 15.41 -0.15 -24.33
C LYS A 127 14.94 1.30 -24.35
N HIS A 128 13.61 1.54 -24.38
CA HIS A 128 13.05 2.89 -24.34
C HIS A 128 13.34 3.63 -23.02
N LEU A 129 13.47 2.88 -21.92
CA LEU A 129 13.84 3.41 -20.59
C LEU A 129 15.37 3.60 -20.44
N GLY A 130 16.19 3.19 -21.41
CA GLY A 130 17.66 3.26 -21.33
C GLY A 130 18.29 2.27 -20.33
N LEU A 131 17.56 1.22 -19.95
CA LEU A 131 17.99 0.21 -18.96
C LEU A 131 18.71 -0.96 -19.63
N ASN A 132 19.80 -0.68 -20.36
CA ASN A 132 20.53 -1.67 -21.16
C ASN A 132 21.25 -2.74 -20.33
N HIS A 133 21.39 -2.54 -19.02
CA HIS A 133 21.99 -3.47 -18.05
C HIS A 133 20.99 -4.49 -17.48
N VAL A 134 19.71 -4.37 -17.85
CA VAL A 134 18.67 -5.32 -17.43
C VAL A 134 18.54 -6.44 -18.47
N GLN A 135 18.85 -7.65 -18.05
CA GLN A 135 18.67 -8.85 -18.87
C GLN A 135 17.29 -9.46 -18.60
N VAL A 136 16.48 -9.66 -19.64
CA VAL A 136 15.22 -10.39 -19.54
C VAL A 136 15.45 -11.87 -19.84
N VAL A 137 15.01 -12.73 -18.93
CA VAL A 137 15.07 -14.19 -19.02
C VAL A 137 13.66 -14.75 -19.00
N CYS A 138 13.23 -15.35 -20.10
CA CYS A 138 11.91 -16.00 -20.19
C CYS A 138 12.00 -17.42 -19.62
N SER A 139 11.70 -17.56 -18.32
CA SER A 139 11.84 -18.82 -17.59
C SER A 139 10.92 -18.83 -16.38
N ASP A 140 10.65 -20.03 -15.84
CA ASP A 140 10.13 -20.16 -14.50
C ASP A 140 11.12 -19.65 -13.45
N GLY A 141 10.64 -18.84 -12.49
CA GLY A 141 11.49 -18.20 -11.49
C GLY A 141 12.22 -19.19 -10.58
N VAL A 142 11.56 -20.30 -10.20
CA VAL A 142 12.17 -21.35 -9.36
C VAL A 142 13.22 -22.12 -10.16
N GLY A 143 12.90 -22.47 -11.43
CA GLY A 143 13.85 -23.09 -12.33
C GLY A 143 15.09 -22.22 -12.59
N TYR A 144 14.92 -20.90 -12.69
CA TYR A 144 16.03 -19.97 -12.77
C TYR A 144 16.82 -19.89 -11.46
N LEU A 145 16.15 -19.84 -10.31
CA LEU A 145 16.80 -19.85 -8.99
C LEU A 145 17.76 -21.03 -8.85
N HIS A 146 17.37 -22.23 -9.24
CA HIS A 146 18.23 -23.43 -9.15
C HIS A 146 19.56 -23.32 -9.93
N GLN A 147 19.59 -22.49 -10.98
CA GLN A 147 20.73 -22.38 -11.90
C GLN A 147 21.53 -21.08 -11.75
N MET A 148 20.95 -20.05 -11.11
CA MET A 148 21.60 -18.75 -11.00
C MET A 148 22.84 -18.78 -10.13
N GLU A 149 23.79 -17.91 -10.45
CA GLU A 149 24.89 -17.56 -9.58
C GLU A 149 24.44 -16.59 -8.47
N HIS A 150 25.32 -16.34 -7.51
CA HIS A 150 25.06 -15.43 -6.39
C HIS A 150 24.70 -14.00 -6.85
N ALA A 151 23.83 -13.34 -6.08
CA ALA A 151 23.40 -11.94 -6.26
C ALA A 151 23.43 -11.18 -4.93
N ASP A 152 23.50 -9.85 -4.96
CA ASP A 152 23.40 -9.05 -3.73
C ASP A 152 21.94 -9.03 -3.22
N LEU A 153 20.99 -9.05 -4.17
CA LEU A 153 19.55 -9.02 -3.84
C LEU A 153 18.74 -9.92 -4.76
N ILE A 154 17.94 -10.79 -4.16
CA ILE A 154 16.81 -11.43 -4.84
C ILE A 154 15.53 -10.72 -4.44
N PHE A 155 14.74 -10.31 -5.43
CA PHE A 155 13.37 -9.83 -5.24
C PHE A 155 12.37 -10.87 -5.72
N ILE A 156 11.24 -11.00 -5.01
CA ILE A 156 10.16 -11.90 -5.39
C ILE A 156 8.80 -11.30 -4.99
N ASP A 157 7.85 -11.33 -5.93
CA ASP A 157 6.44 -10.93 -5.74
C ASP A 157 5.54 -12.12 -6.09
N PRO A 158 5.39 -13.11 -5.19
CA PRO A 158 4.66 -14.32 -5.49
C PRO A 158 3.17 -14.04 -5.66
N ALA A 159 2.61 -14.55 -6.75
CA ALA A 159 1.18 -14.43 -7.02
C ALA A 159 0.36 -15.24 -6.01
N ARG A 160 -0.82 -14.74 -5.65
CA ARG A 160 -1.77 -15.53 -4.86
C ARG A 160 -2.31 -16.68 -5.72
N ARG A 161 -2.34 -17.89 -5.16
CA ARG A 161 -3.00 -19.02 -5.83
C ARG A 161 -4.51 -18.77 -5.86
N ASP A 162 -5.04 -18.47 -7.03
CA ASP A 162 -6.47 -18.31 -7.25
C ASP A 162 -6.97 -19.28 -8.33
N GLN A 163 -6.77 -20.57 -8.10
CA GLN A 163 -7.34 -21.57 -9.02
C GLN A 163 -8.83 -21.83 -8.80
N HIS A 164 -9.42 -21.35 -7.67
CA HIS A 164 -10.84 -21.61 -7.34
C HIS A 164 -11.52 -20.45 -6.59
N GLY A 165 -11.04 -19.19 -6.66
CA GLY A 165 -11.68 -18.06 -5.98
C GLY A 165 -11.62 -18.10 -4.44
N ALA A 166 -10.85 -19.03 -3.85
CA ALA A 166 -10.68 -19.13 -2.42
C ALA A 166 -9.72 -18.04 -1.91
N ARG A 167 -10.08 -17.38 -0.80
CA ARG A 167 -9.22 -16.38 -0.15
C ARG A 167 -7.95 -17.08 0.33
N THR A 168 -6.79 -16.64 -0.17
CA THR A 168 -5.48 -17.03 0.36
C THR A 168 -5.28 -16.42 1.75
N TYR A 169 -5.04 -17.25 2.74
CA TYR A 169 -4.92 -16.82 4.14
C TYR A 169 -3.47 -16.78 4.65
N GLY A 170 -2.50 -17.33 3.92
CA GLY A 170 -1.11 -17.41 4.31
C GLY A 170 -0.10 -17.28 3.17
N ILE A 171 1.18 -17.10 3.54
CA ILE A 171 2.28 -17.03 2.57
C ILE A 171 2.50 -18.38 1.86
N ALA A 172 2.19 -19.49 2.50
CA ALA A 172 2.27 -20.82 1.92
C ALA A 172 1.32 -21.03 0.72
N ASP A 173 0.26 -20.21 0.62
CA ASP A 173 -0.72 -20.27 -0.46
C ASP A 173 -0.29 -19.45 -1.71
N CYS A 174 0.88 -18.83 -1.70
CA CYS A 174 1.41 -18.09 -2.82
C CYS A 174 2.10 -18.98 -3.86
N THR A 175 2.27 -18.49 -5.09
CA THR A 175 3.00 -19.15 -6.16
C THR A 175 4.05 -18.19 -6.73
N PRO A 176 5.35 -18.56 -6.68
CA PRO A 176 5.89 -19.74 -6.01
C PRO A 176 5.69 -19.71 -4.49
N ASN A 177 5.67 -20.90 -3.85
CA ASN A 177 5.62 -20.99 -2.39
C ASN A 177 6.97 -20.58 -1.80
N VAL A 178 7.00 -19.37 -1.24
CA VAL A 178 8.23 -18.78 -0.70
C VAL A 178 8.87 -19.64 0.40
N LEU A 179 8.05 -20.30 1.22
CA LEU A 179 8.56 -21.11 2.34
C LEU A 179 9.35 -22.35 1.87
N GLU A 180 9.11 -22.82 0.64
CA GLU A 180 9.85 -23.95 0.05
C GLU A 180 11.19 -23.54 -0.53
N ILE A 181 11.35 -22.26 -0.90
CA ILE A 181 12.54 -21.76 -1.64
C ILE A 181 13.38 -20.74 -0.88
N ILE A 182 12.92 -20.28 0.29
CA ILE A 182 13.59 -19.20 1.04
C ILE A 182 15.03 -19.56 1.43
N ASP A 183 15.27 -20.79 1.84
CA ASP A 183 16.62 -21.24 2.23
C ASP A 183 17.57 -21.25 1.04
N GLU A 184 17.11 -21.64 -0.15
CA GLU A 184 17.90 -21.58 -1.37
C GLU A 184 18.15 -20.15 -1.82
N MET A 185 17.15 -19.27 -1.74
CA MET A 185 17.34 -17.84 -2.03
C MET A 185 18.41 -17.23 -1.11
N LEU A 186 18.39 -17.55 0.19
CA LEU A 186 19.39 -17.08 1.16
C LEU A 186 20.80 -17.68 0.96
N GLN A 187 20.90 -18.85 0.32
CA GLN A 187 22.21 -19.40 -0.09
C GLN A 187 22.77 -18.67 -1.31
N LYS A 188 21.91 -18.12 -2.16
CA LYS A 188 22.24 -17.50 -3.45
C LYS A 188 22.16 -15.97 -3.45
N ALA A 189 21.82 -15.36 -2.32
CA ALA A 189 21.84 -13.90 -2.19
C ALA A 189 22.17 -13.44 -0.77
N ASP A 190 22.80 -12.24 -0.67
CA ASP A 190 23.05 -11.59 0.60
C ASP A 190 21.74 -11.17 1.29
N ARG A 191 20.74 -10.79 0.49
CA ARG A 191 19.42 -10.35 0.93
C ARG A 191 18.33 -10.88 0.01
N VAL A 192 17.17 -11.14 0.60
CA VAL A 192 15.93 -11.45 -0.14
C VAL A 192 14.88 -10.42 0.24
N MET A 193 14.26 -9.78 -0.74
CA MET A 193 13.11 -8.89 -0.56
C MET A 193 11.85 -9.57 -1.10
N ILE A 194 10.88 -9.78 -0.23
CA ILE A 194 9.62 -10.44 -0.58
C ILE A 194 8.50 -9.40 -0.55
N LYS A 195 7.82 -9.19 -1.67
CA LYS A 195 6.63 -8.35 -1.75
C LYS A 195 5.38 -9.22 -1.57
N LEU A 196 4.47 -8.77 -0.73
CA LEU A 196 3.28 -9.52 -0.37
C LEU A 196 2.03 -8.62 -0.37
N SER A 197 0.88 -9.25 -0.53
CA SER A 197 -0.40 -8.57 -0.41
C SER A 197 -0.60 -7.97 0.98
N PRO A 198 -1.15 -6.75 1.09
CA PRO A 198 -1.46 -6.14 2.38
C PRO A 198 -2.56 -6.88 3.15
N MET A 199 -3.23 -7.86 2.53
CA MET A 199 -4.27 -8.67 3.20
C MET A 199 -3.69 -9.73 4.13
N LEU A 200 -2.42 -10.13 3.94
CA LEU A 200 -1.76 -11.13 4.79
C LEU A 200 -1.54 -10.60 6.21
N ASP A 201 -1.62 -11.50 7.18
CA ASP A 201 -1.18 -11.21 8.55
C ASP A 201 0.35 -11.12 8.57
N TRP A 202 0.88 -9.92 8.73
CA TRP A 202 2.31 -9.67 8.66
C TRP A 202 3.07 -10.32 9.81
N GLN A 203 2.51 -10.40 11.03
CA GLN A 203 3.17 -11.00 12.19
C GLN A 203 3.29 -12.51 12.01
N LYS A 204 2.20 -13.16 11.59
CA LYS A 204 2.25 -14.58 11.25
C LYS A 204 3.23 -14.83 10.11
N THR A 205 3.23 -14.00 9.07
CA THR A 205 4.15 -14.14 7.95
C THR A 205 5.62 -14.04 8.36
N VAL A 206 5.96 -13.10 9.25
CA VAL A 206 7.32 -12.98 9.82
C VAL A 206 7.71 -14.25 10.57
N ALA A 207 6.79 -14.82 11.36
CA ALA A 207 7.04 -16.06 12.09
C ALA A 207 7.22 -17.27 11.16
N ASP A 208 6.41 -17.35 10.10
CA ASP A 208 6.45 -18.44 9.12
C ASP A 208 7.73 -18.40 8.24
N VAL A 209 8.17 -17.20 7.82
CA VAL A 209 9.37 -17.02 6.95
C VAL A 209 10.68 -17.20 7.75
N GLY A 210 10.72 -16.70 8.97
CA GLY A 210 11.96 -16.67 9.75
C GLY A 210 13.03 -15.73 9.19
N ASN A 211 14.09 -15.46 9.95
CA ASN A 211 15.24 -14.63 9.53
C ASN A 211 14.88 -13.26 8.92
N VAL A 212 13.67 -12.75 9.20
CA VAL A 212 13.23 -11.43 8.75
C VAL A 212 13.97 -10.37 9.56
N SER A 213 14.63 -9.44 8.88
CA SER A 213 15.33 -8.30 9.48
C SER A 213 14.47 -7.05 9.49
N GLN A 214 13.68 -6.84 8.42
CA GLN A 214 12.82 -5.66 8.28
C GLN A 214 11.46 -6.02 7.71
N VAL A 215 10.44 -5.28 8.16
CA VAL A 215 9.08 -5.32 7.61
C VAL A 215 8.70 -3.89 7.22
N HIS A 216 8.27 -3.69 5.98
CA HIS A 216 7.73 -2.42 5.53
C HIS A 216 6.25 -2.59 5.20
N ILE A 217 5.41 -1.83 5.89
CA ILE A 217 3.97 -1.74 5.64
C ILE A 217 3.76 -0.48 4.85
N VAL A 218 3.54 -0.61 3.55
CA VAL A 218 3.56 0.52 2.61
C VAL A 218 2.13 0.93 2.25
N SER A 219 1.82 2.18 2.52
CA SER A 219 0.55 2.82 2.15
C SER A 219 0.80 4.04 1.26
N VAL A 220 -0.14 4.26 0.34
CA VAL A 220 -0.16 5.40 -0.57
C VAL A 220 -1.54 6.03 -0.52
N GLY A 221 -1.62 7.34 -0.32
CA GLY A 221 -2.90 8.04 -0.17
C GLY A 221 -3.76 7.49 0.96
N ASN A 222 -3.14 7.04 2.06
CA ASN A 222 -3.79 6.41 3.21
C ASN A 222 -4.50 5.08 2.90
N GLU A 223 -4.03 4.33 1.92
CA GLU A 223 -4.46 2.97 1.60
C GLU A 223 -3.26 2.03 1.61
N CYS A 224 -3.32 0.94 2.39
CA CYS A 224 -2.23 -0.04 2.45
C CYS A 224 -2.14 -0.81 1.13
N LYS A 225 -0.99 -0.71 0.45
CA LYS A 225 -0.78 -1.25 -0.90
C LYS A 225 -0.01 -2.56 -0.89
N GLU A 226 1.02 -2.67 -0.06
CA GLU A 226 1.89 -3.85 -0.04
C GLU A 226 2.59 -4.02 1.33
N LEU A 227 3.01 -5.24 1.59
CA LEU A 227 3.95 -5.59 2.64
C LEU A 227 5.27 -5.99 1.98
N LEU A 228 6.40 -5.51 2.50
CA LEU A 228 7.72 -5.94 2.06
C LEU A 228 8.46 -6.54 3.26
N LEU A 229 9.02 -7.71 3.08
CA LEU A 229 9.89 -8.35 4.06
C LEU A 229 11.32 -8.35 3.53
N GLU A 230 12.27 -7.88 4.32
CA GLU A 230 13.69 -8.08 4.05
C GLU A 230 14.19 -9.25 4.91
N VAL A 231 14.74 -10.27 4.25
CA VAL A 231 15.24 -11.50 4.88
C VAL A 231 16.74 -11.58 4.65
N LYS A 232 17.50 -11.89 5.69
CA LYS A 232 18.98 -12.02 5.63
C LYS A 232 19.43 -13.22 6.43
N ASN A 233 20.56 -13.77 6.03
CA ASN A 233 21.27 -14.72 6.89
C ASN A 233 21.78 -14.01 8.15
N GLY A 234 21.38 -14.49 9.29
CA GLY A 234 21.81 -13.95 10.61
C GLY A 234 20.84 -14.34 11.71
N LYS A 235 21.38 -14.74 12.85
CA LYS A 235 20.56 -15.05 14.04
C LYS A 235 20.65 -13.90 15.03
N GLY A 236 19.48 -13.38 15.46
CA GLY A 236 19.38 -12.57 16.68
C GLY A 236 19.20 -11.07 16.50
N GLU A 237 19.07 -10.55 15.30
CA GLU A 237 18.65 -9.15 15.11
C GLU A 237 17.16 -9.00 15.39
N LYS A 238 16.80 -7.93 16.10
CA LYS A 238 15.40 -7.58 16.29
C LYS A 238 14.80 -7.12 14.97
N VAL A 239 13.61 -7.60 14.67
CA VAL A 239 12.89 -7.20 13.46
C VAL A 239 12.49 -5.74 13.56
N LYS A 240 12.90 -4.92 12.60
CA LYS A 240 12.51 -3.52 12.52
C LYS A 240 11.28 -3.36 11.59
N VAL A 241 10.25 -2.70 12.09
CA VAL A 241 9.01 -2.45 11.37
C VAL A 241 8.95 -1.00 10.94
N PHE A 242 8.64 -0.77 9.68
CA PHE A 242 8.44 0.56 9.07
C PHE A 242 6.99 0.71 8.62
N CYS A 243 6.29 1.64 9.21
CA CYS A 243 4.95 2.05 8.79
C CYS A 243 5.11 3.26 7.87
N VAL A 244 4.86 3.08 6.59
CA VAL A 244 5.07 4.10 5.55
C VAL A 244 3.74 4.52 4.96
N ASN A 245 3.48 5.82 4.92
CA ASN A 245 2.33 6.37 4.22
C ASN A 245 2.75 7.63 3.48
N ASP A 246 2.86 7.53 2.16
CA ASP A 246 3.45 8.59 1.33
C ASP A 246 4.85 8.98 1.87
N ASP A 247 5.05 10.22 2.31
CA ASP A 247 6.32 10.69 2.89
C ASP A 247 6.42 10.49 4.41
N GLN A 248 5.33 10.06 5.07
CA GLN A 248 5.35 9.79 6.51
C GLN A 248 5.96 8.41 6.78
N VAL A 249 6.96 8.35 7.65
CA VAL A 249 7.59 7.11 8.09
C VAL A 249 7.62 7.05 9.61
N PHE A 250 7.03 6.01 10.16
CA PHE A 250 7.13 5.66 11.58
C PHE A 250 7.78 4.27 11.70
N SER A 251 8.78 4.13 12.56
CA SER A 251 9.46 2.84 12.71
C SER A 251 9.67 2.45 14.17
N TYR A 252 9.75 1.14 14.40
CA TYR A 252 9.98 0.54 15.71
C TYR A 252 10.59 -0.86 15.58
N GLU A 253 11.14 -1.40 16.68
CA GLU A 253 11.60 -2.78 16.75
C GLU A 253 10.54 -3.68 17.41
N ILE A 254 10.40 -4.92 16.94
CA ILE A 254 9.53 -5.90 17.61
C ILE A 254 10.10 -6.16 19.00
N GLY A 255 9.24 -6.06 20.02
CA GLY A 255 9.64 -6.20 21.42
C GLY A 255 10.11 -4.88 22.09
N GLU A 256 10.07 -3.74 21.36
CA GLU A 256 10.30 -2.41 21.95
C GLU A 256 9.28 -2.07 23.03
N LEU A 257 8.11 -2.65 22.97
CA LEU A 257 7.14 -2.62 24.05
C LEU A 257 7.28 -3.88 24.89
N HIS A 258 7.66 -3.70 26.15
CA HIS A 258 7.43 -4.72 27.17
C HIS A 258 5.93 -5.07 27.25
N PRO A 259 5.61 -6.37 27.50
CA PRO A 259 4.23 -6.79 27.60
C PRO A 259 3.54 -6.03 28.72
N LEU A 260 2.38 -5.45 28.38
CA LEU A 260 1.27 -5.27 29.32
C LEU A 260 1.49 -4.36 30.53
N THR A 261 2.11 -3.21 30.40
CA THR A 261 1.48 -2.08 31.09
C THR A 261 0.39 -1.57 30.16
N PRO A 262 -0.89 -1.79 30.48
CA PRO A 262 -1.91 -1.02 29.80
C PRO A 262 -1.46 0.44 29.91
N SER A 263 -1.35 1.13 28.78
CA SER A 263 -1.32 2.60 28.81
C SER A 263 -2.36 2.96 29.86
N PRO A 264 -2.06 3.80 30.85
CA PRO A 264 -3.05 4.13 31.84
C PRO A 264 -4.25 4.62 31.09
N LEU A 265 -5.23 3.73 30.94
CA LEU A 265 -6.59 4.10 30.58
C LEU A 265 -7.00 4.98 31.74
N HIS A 266 -6.68 6.28 31.66
CA HIS A 266 -7.27 7.21 32.58
C HIS A 266 -8.75 6.94 32.49
N PRO A 267 -9.41 6.61 33.61
CA PRO A 267 -10.85 6.34 33.57
C PRO A 267 -11.50 7.58 32.97
N PHE A 268 -11.89 7.45 31.71
CA PHE A 268 -12.61 8.49 30.99
C PHE A 268 -13.90 8.77 31.74
N THR A 269 -13.89 9.81 32.56
CA THR A 269 -15.14 10.40 33.05
C THR A 269 -15.53 11.47 32.06
N LEU A 270 -16.83 11.61 31.73
CA LEU A 270 -17.36 12.64 30.83
C LEU A 270 -16.89 14.07 31.18
N SER A 271 -16.50 14.28 32.43
CA SER A 271 -15.98 15.55 32.94
C SER A 271 -14.59 15.94 32.36
N PRO A 272 -13.63 15.03 32.07
CA PRO A 272 -12.33 15.37 31.45
C PRO A 272 -12.37 15.49 29.93
N LEU A 273 -13.43 15.10 29.22
CA LEU A 273 -13.51 15.22 27.75
C LEU A 273 -13.40 16.67 27.27
N HIS A 274 -13.78 17.62 28.08
CA HIS A 274 -13.57 19.06 27.81
C HIS A 274 -12.11 19.50 27.96
N SER A 275 -11.20 18.64 28.41
CA SER A 275 -9.76 18.95 28.54
C SER A 275 -8.95 18.59 27.30
N PHE A 276 -9.44 17.69 26.44
CA PHE A 276 -8.72 17.33 25.22
C PHE A 276 -8.99 18.33 24.10
N THR A 277 -7.92 18.84 23.54
CA THR A 277 -7.97 19.83 22.44
C THR A 277 -7.76 19.19 21.10
N PHE A 278 -7.05 18.05 21.05
CA PHE A 278 -6.60 17.43 19.81
C PHE A 278 -7.04 15.97 19.71
N LEU A 279 -7.39 15.58 18.47
CA LEU A 279 -7.68 14.22 18.07
C LEU A 279 -6.70 13.81 16.97
N TYR A 280 -6.17 12.59 17.06
CA TYR A 280 -5.28 12.01 16.07
C TYR A 280 -5.84 10.69 15.57
N GLU A 281 -5.80 10.54 14.24
CA GLU A 281 -6.18 9.31 13.55
C GLU A 281 -4.95 8.73 12.84
N PRO A 282 -4.52 7.51 13.19
CA PRO A 282 -3.37 6.87 12.55
C PRO A 282 -3.59 6.65 11.05
N ASN A 283 -2.51 6.71 10.28
CA ASN A 283 -2.57 6.36 8.87
C ASN A 283 -2.73 4.83 8.66
N ALA A 284 -3.01 4.43 7.42
CA ALA A 284 -3.33 3.03 7.09
C ALA A 284 -2.18 2.06 7.41
N SER A 285 -0.92 2.47 7.31
CA SER A 285 0.22 1.61 7.63
C SER A 285 0.33 1.33 9.13
N VAL A 286 0.10 2.33 9.98
CA VAL A 286 0.04 2.18 11.44
C VAL A 286 -1.17 1.33 11.85
N MET A 287 -2.32 1.54 11.20
CA MET A 287 -3.51 0.71 11.41
C MET A 287 -3.22 -0.76 11.11
N LYS A 288 -2.52 -1.05 10.00
CA LYS A 288 -2.11 -2.41 9.62
C LYS A 288 -1.06 -2.99 10.56
N ALA A 289 -0.14 -2.17 11.07
CA ALA A 289 0.87 -2.58 12.03
C ALA A 289 0.27 -3.00 13.38
N GLY A 290 -0.83 -2.36 13.81
CA GLY A 290 -1.47 -2.63 15.08
C GLY A 290 -0.67 -2.16 16.31
N CYS A 291 0.28 -1.24 16.14
CA CYS A 291 1.20 -0.79 17.19
C CYS A 291 0.62 0.34 18.08
N PHE A 292 -0.67 0.27 18.42
CA PHE A 292 -1.39 1.35 19.09
C PHE A 292 -0.86 1.71 20.47
N ASN A 293 -0.48 0.71 21.28
CA ASN A 293 0.11 0.94 22.60
C ASN A 293 1.45 1.67 22.50
N LEU A 294 2.27 1.31 21.49
CA LEU A 294 3.51 2.01 21.21
C LEU A 294 3.28 3.48 20.84
N ILE A 295 2.30 3.73 19.98
CA ILE A 295 1.88 5.10 19.61
C ILE A 295 1.48 5.88 20.86
N SER A 296 0.60 5.32 21.71
CA SER A 296 0.21 5.95 22.97
C SER A 296 1.40 6.32 23.85
N HIS A 297 2.32 5.39 24.03
CA HIS A 297 3.49 5.59 24.87
C HIS A 297 4.47 6.61 24.27
N ARG A 298 4.82 6.47 22.98
CA ARG A 298 5.85 7.28 22.33
C ARG A 298 5.42 8.75 22.18
N PHE A 299 4.14 9.00 21.99
CA PHE A 299 3.60 10.35 21.83
C PHE A 299 2.91 10.90 23.09
N GLY A 300 2.80 10.13 24.17
CA GLY A 300 2.16 10.55 25.42
C GLY A 300 0.66 10.85 25.25
N ILE A 301 -0.04 10.09 24.41
CA ILE A 301 -1.44 10.29 24.05
C ILE A 301 -2.30 9.09 24.44
N THR A 302 -3.60 9.30 24.61
CA THR A 302 -4.52 8.28 25.12
C THR A 302 -5.59 7.90 24.12
N GLN A 303 -6.05 6.65 24.16
CA GLN A 303 -7.20 6.20 23.37
C GLN A 303 -8.49 6.31 24.19
N PRO A 304 -9.63 6.71 23.59
CA PRO A 304 -10.94 6.63 24.24
C PRO A 304 -11.33 5.21 24.69
N ASP A 305 -10.99 4.24 23.86
CA ASP A 305 -11.13 2.79 24.09
C ASP A 305 -10.06 2.07 23.27
N ALA A 306 -9.63 0.89 23.69
CA ALA A 306 -8.61 0.10 23.00
C ALA A 306 -8.98 -0.21 21.53
N ASN A 307 -10.27 -0.34 21.23
CA ASN A 307 -10.77 -0.63 19.88
C ASN A 307 -11.11 0.64 19.08
N SER A 308 -10.96 1.83 19.66
CA SER A 308 -11.30 3.09 18.97
C SER A 308 -10.29 3.41 17.87
N HIS A 309 -9.01 3.07 18.08
CA HIS A 309 -7.89 3.42 17.21
C HIS A 309 -7.84 4.93 16.88
N LEU A 310 -8.40 5.75 17.77
CA LEU A 310 -8.27 7.20 17.81
C LEU A 310 -7.46 7.58 19.04
N PHE A 311 -6.75 8.70 18.96
CA PHE A 311 -5.95 9.18 20.08
C PHE A 311 -6.33 10.61 20.42
N LEU A 312 -6.26 10.94 21.71
CA LEU A 312 -6.60 12.25 22.25
C LEU A 312 -5.42 12.83 22.99
N SER A 313 -5.26 14.14 22.90
CA SER A 313 -4.22 14.91 23.59
C SER A 313 -4.76 16.27 24.02
N ASP A 314 -4.24 16.79 25.13
CA ASP A 314 -4.43 18.18 25.57
C ASP A 314 -3.41 19.14 24.91
N LYS A 315 -2.38 18.61 24.28
CA LYS A 315 -1.29 19.33 23.62
C LYS A 315 -1.16 18.91 22.17
N LEU A 316 -0.66 19.83 21.35
CA LEU A 316 -0.29 19.52 19.96
C LEU A 316 0.86 18.51 19.96
N VAL A 317 0.71 17.44 19.18
CA VAL A 317 1.71 16.40 18.98
C VAL A 317 2.29 16.53 17.57
N GLU A 318 3.58 16.78 17.50
CA GLU A 318 4.32 16.84 16.25
C GLU A 318 4.76 15.45 15.78
N GLY A 319 4.86 15.26 14.47
CA GLY A 319 5.37 14.01 13.89
C GLY A 319 4.48 12.78 14.08
N PHE A 320 3.21 12.97 14.45
CA PHE A 320 2.26 11.86 14.55
C PHE A 320 2.07 11.17 13.18
N PRO A 321 2.18 9.83 13.09
CA PRO A 321 2.06 9.10 11.83
C PRO A 321 0.58 8.94 11.43
N GLY A 322 -0.03 10.01 10.94
CA GLY A 322 -1.44 10.07 10.60
C GLY A 322 -1.94 11.48 10.40
N ARG A 323 -3.20 11.71 10.75
CA ARG A 323 -3.88 13.02 10.64
C ARG A 323 -4.18 13.57 12.02
N GLY A 324 -3.94 14.87 12.24
CA GLY A 324 -4.29 15.60 13.44
C GLY A 324 -5.50 16.51 13.22
N PHE A 325 -6.29 16.69 14.28
CA PHE A 325 -7.48 17.53 14.28
C PHE A 325 -7.60 18.30 15.58
N VAL A 326 -8.11 19.52 15.52
CA VAL A 326 -8.56 20.28 16.69
C VAL A 326 -9.99 19.89 16.99
N ILE A 327 -10.30 19.54 18.23
CA ILE A 327 -11.67 19.26 18.70
C ILE A 327 -12.33 20.59 19.04
N GLU A 328 -13.37 20.95 18.31
CA GLU A 328 -14.14 22.18 18.55
C GLU A 328 -15.30 21.94 19.52
N ARG A 329 -15.99 20.79 19.39
CA ARG A 329 -17.14 20.45 20.20
C ARG A 329 -17.20 18.95 20.43
N VAL A 330 -17.69 18.56 21.58
CA VAL A 330 -17.95 17.15 21.93
C VAL A 330 -19.42 17.00 22.34
N SER A 331 -20.05 15.91 21.93
CA SER A 331 -21.41 15.56 22.24
C SER A 331 -21.54 14.08 22.51
N THR A 332 -22.53 13.68 23.24
CA THR A 332 -23.03 12.30 23.26
C THR A 332 -24.07 12.10 22.14
N MET A 333 -24.67 10.91 22.08
CA MET A 333 -25.81 10.68 21.17
C MET A 333 -27.16 11.27 21.66
N ASN A 334 -27.11 12.09 22.71
CA ASN A 334 -28.26 12.83 23.18
C ASN A 334 -28.74 13.86 22.14
N LYS A 335 -30.03 13.89 21.86
CA LYS A 335 -30.61 14.72 20.79
C LYS A 335 -30.38 16.22 20.99
N ARG A 336 -30.42 16.70 22.25
CA ARG A 336 -30.22 18.12 22.58
C ARG A 336 -28.75 18.51 22.38
N GLU A 337 -27.83 17.73 22.94
CA GLU A 337 -26.39 17.96 22.82
C GLU A 337 -25.93 17.90 21.36
N LEU A 338 -26.41 16.91 20.57
CA LEU A 338 -26.13 16.83 19.14
C LEU A 338 -26.61 18.07 18.39
N LYS A 339 -27.79 18.58 18.70
CA LYS A 339 -28.28 19.78 18.04
C LYS A 339 -27.42 21.00 18.33
N GLU A 340 -26.94 21.14 19.57
CA GLU A 340 -26.01 22.21 19.97
C GLU A 340 -24.63 22.04 19.30
N ALA A 341 -24.07 20.81 19.32
CA ALA A 341 -22.78 20.52 18.75
C ALA A 341 -22.72 20.69 17.22
N LEU A 342 -23.83 20.43 16.53
CA LEU A 342 -23.92 20.50 15.07
C LEU A 342 -24.50 21.84 14.55
N ALA A 343 -24.75 22.79 15.44
CA ALA A 343 -25.32 24.08 15.03
C ALA A 343 -24.44 24.77 13.98
N GLY A 344 -25.05 25.11 12.83
CA GLY A 344 -24.38 25.78 11.71
C GLY A 344 -23.56 24.84 10.81
N ILE A 345 -23.69 23.51 10.94
CA ILE A 345 -22.99 22.53 10.12
C ILE A 345 -23.98 21.80 9.21
N ASP A 346 -23.89 22.01 7.90
CA ASP A 346 -24.73 21.34 6.89
C ASP A 346 -24.04 20.15 6.21
N LYS A 347 -22.71 20.15 6.20
CA LYS A 347 -21.88 19.11 5.57
C LYS A 347 -20.64 18.81 6.41
N ALA A 348 -20.23 17.55 6.45
CA ALA A 348 -19.04 17.11 7.16
C ALA A 348 -18.50 15.79 6.63
N ASN A 349 -17.19 15.57 6.79
CA ASN A 349 -16.54 14.30 6.60
C ASN A 349 -16.76 13.45 7.85
N VAL A 350 -17.53 12.37 7.75
CA VAL A 350 -17.91 11.53 8.90
C VAL A 350 -17.05 10.28 8.94
N ALA A 351 -16.43 10.01 10.08
CA ALA A 351 -15.69 8.79 10.38
C ALA A 351 -16.26 8.12 11.64
N VAL A 352 -16.34 6.79 11.62
CA VAL A 352 -16.76 5.98 12.77
C VAL A 352 -15.64 5.02 13.16
N ARG A 353 -15.39 4.87 14.45
CA ARG A 353 -14.42 3.94 15.03
C ARG A 353 -15.00 3.34 16.30
N ASN A 354 -15.11 2.01 16.36
CA ASN A 354 -15.73 1.33 17.50
C ASN A 354 -17.12 1.93 17.84
N PHE A 355 -18.00 2.05 16.84
CA PHE A 355 -19.29 2.71 16.96
C PHE A 355 -20.40 1.85 16.37
N PRO A 356 -21.62 1.83 16.96
CA PRO A 356 -22.68 0.89 16.55
C PRO A 356 -23.36 1.22 15.22
N LEU A 357 -23.13 2.42 14.65
CA LEU A 357 -23.71 2.84 13.37
C LEU A 357 -22.64 2.86 12.27
N SER A 358 -23.05 2.54 11.04
CA SER A 358 -22.23 2.79 9.87
C SER A 358 -22.06 4.31 9.60
N VAL A 359 -21.07 4.69 8.81
CA VAL A 359 -20.87 6.09 8.37
C VAL A 359 -22.13 6.62 7.69
N ALA A 360 -22.77 5.82 6.82
CA ALA A 360 -23.97 6.21 6.09
C ALA A 360 -25.16 6.44 7.03
N ASP A 361 -25.39 5.54 8.00
CA ASP A 361 -26.47 5.64 8.95
C ASP A 361 -26.27 6.82 9.91
N LEU A 362 -25.04 7.01 10.39
CA LEU A 362 -24.72 8.14 11.25
C LEU A 362 -24.93 9.46 10.51
N ARG A 363 -24.41 9.60 9.28
CA ARG A 363 -24.59 10.80 8.45
C ARG A 363 -26.07 11.13 8.24
N LYS A 364 -26.89 10.10 7.92
CA LYS A 364 -28.34 10.25 7.77
C LYS A 364 -28.99 10.70 9.09
N ARG A 365 -28.62 10.11 10.22
CA ARG A 365 -29.14 10.47 11.56
C ARG A 365 -28.77 11.90 11.94
N LEU A 366 -27.57 12.35 11.62
CA LEU A 366 -27.10 13.71 11.87
C LEU A 366 -27.62 14.72 10.84
N LYS A 367 -28.25 14.26 9.75
CA LYS A 367 -28.80 15.08 8.63
C LYS A 367 -27.73 15.91 7.93
N LEU A 368 -26.53 15.34 7.74
CA LEU A 368 -25.39 16.01 7.12
C LEU A 368 -25.16 15.54 5.68
N LYS A 369 -24.71 16.45 4.83
CA LYS A 369 -24.15 16.15 3.51
C LYS A 369 -22.67 15.76 3.66
N ASP A 370 -22.14 15.05 2.66
CA ASP A 370 -20.73 14.66 2.63
C ASP A 370 -19.82 15.83 2.22
N GLY A 371 -18.58 15.86 2.80
CA GLY A 371 -17.54 16.82 2.44
C GLY A 371 -17.50 18.08 3.29
N GLY A 372 -16.73 19.07 2.84
CA GLY A 372 -16.43 20.31 3.56
C GLY A 372 -15.23 20.20 4.49
N ASP A 373 -15.02 21.24 5.31
CA ASP A 373 -13.84 21.39 6.15
C ASP A 373 -14.03 20.86 7.59
N VAL A 374 -15.27 20.46 7.91
CA VAL A 374 -15.62 19.89 9.21
C VAL A 374 -15.48 18.38 9.15
N TYR A 375 -14.89 17.80 10.20
CA TYR A 375 -14.78 16.37 10.42
C TYR A 375 -15.60 15.97 11.64
N ILE A 376 -16.29 14.84 11.56
CA ILE A 376 -17.02 14.27 12.67
C ILE A 376 -16.49 12.87 12.94
N PHE A 377 -15.95 12.68 14.13
CA PHE A 377 -15.51 11.38 14.61
C PHE A 377 -16.50 10.86 15.64
N ALA A 378 -17.05 9.67 15.40
CA ALA A 378 -17.89 8.99 16.36
C ALA A 378 -17.20 7.73 16.86
N THR A 379 -17.15 7.57 18.18
CA THR A 379 -16.53 6.43 18.85
C THR A 379 -17.28 6.04 20.12
N THR A 380 -16.91 4.90 20.68
CA THR A 380 -17.36 4.45 22.00
C THR A 380 -16.20 4.50 22.97
N ASP A 381 -16.36 5.06 24.14
CA ASP A 381 -15.35 5.11 25.18
C ASP A 381 -15.29 3.79 26.00
N ALA A 382 -14.30 3.68 26.87
CA ALA A 382 -14.11 2.51 27.72
C ALA A 382 -15.27 2.23 28.69
N LYS A 383 -16.12 3.23 28.99
CA LYS A 383 -17.34 3.09 29.80
C LYS A 383 -18.61 2.80 28.96
N LYS A 384 -18.43 2.51 27.67
CA LYS A 384 -19.51 2.28 26.69
C LYS A 384 -20.37 3.51 26.39
N GLY A 385 -19.87 4.71 26.71
CA GLY A 385 -20.46 5.98 26.30
C GLY A 385 -20.19 6.26 24.80
N HIS A 386 -21.23 6.69 24.08
CA HIS A 386 -21.10 7.06 22.67
C HIS A 386 -20.73 8.54 22.55
N LEU A 387 -19.61 8.81 21.89
CA LEU A 387 -19.04 10.15 21.73
C LEU A 387 -19.10 10.57 20.26
N VAL A 388 -19.45 11.82 20.04
CA VAL A 388 -19.40 12.50 18.73
C VAL A 388 -18.54 13.75 18.88
N MET A 389 -17.43 13.81 18.19
CA MET A 389 -16.49 14.91 18.23
C MET A 389 -16.53 15.67 16.91
N VAL A 390 -16.78 16.97 16.98
CA VAL A 390 -16.73 17.90 15.85
C VAL A 390 -15.33 18.51 15.80
N CYS A 391 -14.66 18.33 14.68
CA CYS A 391 -13.25 18.62 14.56
C CYS A 391 -12.92 19.41 13.28
N ARG A 392 -11.78 20.12 13.29
CA ARG A 392 -11.12 20.67 12.09
C ARG A 392 -9.73 20.10 11.94
N LYS A 393 -9.34 19.82 10.70
CA LYS A 393 -8.00 19.31 10.40
C LYS A 393 -6.94 20.36 10.77
N ILE A 394 -5.87 19.91 11.42
CA ILE A 394 -4.68 20.74 11.66
C ILE A 394 -3.98 20.95 10.31
N SER A 395 -3.59 22.18 10.04
CA SER A 395 -2.91 22.61 8.80
C SER A 395 -1.53 22.00 8.69
#